data_ed6890aed83c84b0f1633fde628b5ab8
#
_entry.id   ed6890aed83c84b0f1633fde628b5ab8
#
_cell.length_a   1.000
_cell.length_b   1.000
_cell.length_c   1.000
_cell.angle_alpha   90.00
_cell.angle_beta   90.00
_cell.angle_gamma   90.00
#
_symmetry.space_group_name_H-M   'P 1'
#
loop_
_entity.id
_entity.type
_entity.pdbx_description
1 polymer ?
#
loop_
_entity_poly.entity_id
_entity_poly.type
_entity_poly.pdbx_seq_one_letter_code
_entity_poly.pdbx_strand_id
1 'polypeptide(L)'
;MDFVHLLVIPILVGTVATAQEAPVPQPTPAPTPAPAAPAQTSNYFNPSISVIGNFLAVGGTNEIENLPSASLRESELGFQAIVDPYARADFFISFSEEGANVEEGYLTFTSLPWDLLIKVGRMRTAFGKINTLHVHVWPWPDAPLPIVNLLGGEEGWSGDGVLVAKLIPLGDTFSEATLQVFRGESEGLFTAAKRSDLAFNGHYRVFRDLSDSTNLDLGLSYGFGPNGTLPDATTRLSALDATFRWKPLRTGLYRQVVLRGEFFRSSRDQAGGTESATGWFAGADYQFARRWWVGVRGEAAEHADDAAILDTGLAATLTFLPSEFSQLRSELRRRRYAGSYKANEILFQVQFAIGAHGAHPF
;
A
#
# COMPACT_ATOMS: atom_id res chain seq x y z
N MET A 1 -33.44 46.06 -56.18
CA MET A 1 -34.48 46.56 -55.29
C MET A 1 -33.87 46.65 -53.93
N ASP A 2 -33.08 47.67 -53.66
CA ASP A 2 -33.35 49.06 -53.22
C ASP A 2 -34.16 49.10 -51.94
N PHE A 3 -33.53 49.57 -50.87
CA PHE A 3 -33.91 50.64 -49.96
C PHE A 3 -32.91 50.60 -48.77
N VAL A 4 -31.87 51.46 -48.78
CA VAL A 4 -31.74 52.87 -48.42
C VAL A 4 -31.95 53.19 -46.93
N HIS A 5 -30.82 53.51 -46.33
CA HIS A 5 -30.49 54.39 -45.21
C HIS A 5 -31.55 55.11 -44.40
N LEU A 6 -31.30 55.14 -43.08
CA LEU A 6 -31.39 56.43 -42.37
C LEU A 6 -30.45 56.50 -41.19
N LEU A 7 -29.49 57.41 -41.29
CA LEU A 7 -28.53 57.85 -40.27
C LEU A 7 -29.27 58.88 -39.38
N VAL A 8 -29.40 58.69 -38.09
CA VAL A 8 -29.81 59.67 -37.12
C VAL A 8 -28.68 59.96 -36.14
N ILE A 9 -28.14 61.16 -36.22
CA ILE A 9 -27.17 61.74 -35.29
C ILE A 9 -27.97 62.47 -34.21
N PRO A 10 -27.80 62.18 -32.89
CA PRO A 10 -28.25 63.08 -31.85
C PRO A 10 -27.15 64.02 -31.40
N ILE A 11 -27.53 65.28 -31.33
CA ILE A 11 -26.77 66.45 -30.91
C ILE A 11 -26.40 66.33 -29.43
N LEU A 12 -25.13 66.57 -29.15
CA LEU A 12 -24.56 66.64 -27.79
C LEU A 12 -24.98 68.01 -27.19
N VAL A 13 -25.75 67.96 -26.11
CA VAL A 13 -25.96 69.15 -25.22
C VAL A 13 -24.99 68.92 -24.02
N GLY A 14 -23.99 69.78 -23.97
CA GLY A 14 -23.04 69.81 -22.89
C GLY A 14 -23.62 70.32 -21.58
N THR A 15 -23.70 69.53 -20.56
CA THR A 15 -23.89 69.98 -19.18
C THR A 15 -22.54 70.08 -18.50
N VAL A 16 -22.21 71.29 -18.00
CA VAL A 16 -21.06 71.58 -17.19
C VAL A 16 -21.24 70.84 -15.83
N ALA A 17 -20.53 69.77 -15.61
CA ALA A 17 -20.47 69.10 -14.31
C ALA A 17 -19.42 69.80 -13.44
N THR A 18 -19.85 70.31 -12.32
CA THR A 18 -18.98 70.81 -11.26
C THR A 18 -18.16 69.62 -10.72
N ALA A 19 -16.82 69.75 -10.69
CA ALA A 19 -15.93 68.77 -10.13
C ALA A 19 -16.19 68.64 -8.64
N GLN A 20 -16.74 67.49 -8.22
CA GLN A 20 -16.85 67.09 -6.84
C GLN A 20 -15.50 66.40 -6.47
N GLU A 21 -14.81 66.96 -5.49
CA GLU A 21 -13.57 66.43 -4.97
C GLU A 21 -13.80 64.98 -4.54
N ALA A 22 -12.98 64.05 -5.10
CA ALA A 22 -13.02 62.67 -4.72
C ALA A 22 -12.60 62.50 -3.24
N PRO A 23 -13.31 61.67 -2.47
CA PRO A 23 -12.92 61.42 -1.08
C PRO A 23 -11.53 60.76 -1.03
N VAL A 24 -10.69 61.32 -0.17
CA VAL A 24 -9.34 60.78 0.13
C VAL A 24 -9.47 59.30 0.54
N PRO A 25 -8.76 58.37 -0.10
CA PRO A 25 -8.81 56.96 0.30
C PRO A 25 -8.36 56.83 1.74
N GLN A 26 -9.22 56.29 2.60
CA GLN A 26 -8.80 55.90 3.93
C GLN A 26 -7.76 54.76 3.84
N PRO A 27 -6.68 54.75 4.62
CA PRO A 27 -5.73 53.69 4.61
C PRO A 27 -6.44 52.39 4.98
N THR A 28 -6.36 51.40 4.10
CA THR A 28 -6.86 50.04 4.34
C THR A 28 -6.19 49.51 5.61
N PRO A 29 -6.94 49.02 6.62
CA PRO A 29 -6.32 48.43 7.81
C PRO A 29 -5.37 47.31 7.36
N ALA A 30 -4.17 47.31 7.94
CA ALA A 30 -3.22 46.21 7.67
C ALA A 30 -3.89 44.89 7.98
N PRO A 31 -3.71 43.84 7.10
CA PRO A 31 -4.31 42.54 7.33
C PRO A 31 -3.86 42.04 8.72
N THR A 32 -4.82 41.67 9.54
CA THR A 32 -4.57 41.00 10.81
C THR A 32 -3.66 39.82 10.54
N PRO A 33 -2.50 39.66 11.21
CA PRO A 33 -1.65 38.49 11.02
C PRO A 33 -2.49 37.24 11.19
N ALA A 34 -2.48 36.36 10.19
CA ALA A 34 -3.09 35.05 10.32
C ALA A 34 -2.54 34.39 11.60
N PRO A 35 -3.38 33.67 12.37
CA PRO A 35 -2.91 32.92 13.52
C PRO A 35 -1.71 32.09 13.05
N ALA A 36 -0.58 32.22 13.74
CA ALA A 36 0.60 31.42 13.45
C ALA A 36 0.14 29.95 13.45
N ALA A 37 0.39 29.24 12.34
CA ALA A 37 0.16 27.80 12.31
C ALA A 37 0.86 27.22 13.55
N PRO A 38 0.23 26.29 14.29
CA PRO A 38 0.85 25.68 15.45
C PRO A 38 2.23 25.19 14.99
N ALA A 39 3.27 25.64 15.72
CA ALA A 39 4.63 25.22 15.44
C ALA A 39 4.60 23.69 15.37
N GLN A 40 5.00 23.12 14.23
CA GLN A 40 5.21 21.69 14.15
C GLN A 40 6.23 21.36 15.23
N THR A 41 5.77 20.78 16.31
CA THR A 41 6.66 20.30 17.37
C THR A 41 7.55 19.26 16.71
N SER A 42 8.85 19.57 16.64
CA SER A 42 9.85 18.64 16.15
C SER A 42 9.65 17.33 16.89
N ASN A 43 9.45 16.21 16.17
CA ASN A 43 9.33 14.89 16.77
C ASN A 43 10.68 14.32 17.25
N TYR A 44 11.68 15.18 17.44
CA TYR A 44 13.00 14.85 17.94
C TYR A 44 12.97 14.28 19.36
N PHE A 45 12.12 14.85 20.24
CA PHE A 45 11.93 14.39 21.62
C PHE A 45 10.58 13.68 21.85
N ASN A 46 9.64 13.82 20.91
CA ASN A 46 8.32 13.22 20.97
C ASN A 46 8.08 12.47 19.67
N PRO A 47 8.10 11.13 19.68
CA PRO A 47 7.76 10.37 18.50
C PRO A 47 6.32 10.68 18.04
N SER A 48 6.10 10.70 16.75
CA SER A 48 4.75 10.61 16.20
C SER A 48 4.19 9.24 16.55
N ILE A 49 3.05 9.21 17.21
CA ILE A 49 2.39 7.97 17.65
C ILE A 49 1.12 7.81 16.85
N SER A 50 0.90 6.61 16.33
CA SER A 50 -0.35 6.19 15.72
C SER A 50 -0.89 4.93 16.38
N VAL A 51 -2.21 4.79 16.39
CA VAL A 51 -2.89 3.57 16.81
C VAL A 51 -3.90 3.22 15.73
N ILE A 52 -3.86 1.98 15.27
CA ILE A 52 -4.83 1.44 14.32
C ILE A 52 -5.60 0.33 15.02
N GLY A 53 -6.92 0.35 14.90
CA GLY A 53 -7.78 -0.75 15.29
C GLY A 53 -8.41 -1.36 14.06
N ASN A 54 -8.29 -2.68 13.89
CA ASN A 54 -8.81 -3.45 12.79
C ASN A 54 -9.68 -4.59 13.30
N PHE A 55 -11.00 -4.40 13.26
CA PHE A 55 -11.99 -5.39 13.68
C PHE A 55 -12.52 -6.12 12.45
N LEU A 56 -12.66 -7.43 12.57
CA LEU A 56 -13.19 -8.31 11.54
C LEU A 56 -14.36 -9.14 12.10
N ALA A 57 -15.48 -9.11 11.40
CA ALA A 57 -16.57 -10.07 11.62
C ALA A 57 -16.69 -10.97 10.39
N VAL A 58 -16.92 -12.26 10.61
CA VAL A 58 -17.00 -13.27 9.57
C VAL A 58 -18.29 -14.07 9.73
N GLY A 59 -18.99 -14.26 8.62
CA GLY A 59 -20.16 -15.12 8.52
C GLY A 59 -20.10 -16.01 7.29
N GLY A 60 -20.87 -17.10 7.28
CA GLY A 60 -20.87 -18.05 6.18
C GLY A 60 -20.26 -19.40 6.55
N THR A 61 -19.62 -20.05 5.60
CA THR A 61 -19.03 -21.39 5.79
C THR A 61 -17.63 -21.43 5.19
N ASN A 62 -16.69 -21.98 5.93
CA ASN A 62 -15.35 -22.31 5.47
C ASN A 62 -15.00 -23.70 6.01
N GLU A 63 -14.67 -24.63 5.11
CA GLU A 63 -14.40 -26.03 5.46
C GLU A 63 -12.93 -26.27 5.87
N ILE A 64 -12.06 -25.25 5.69
CA ILE A 64 -10.62 -25.32 6.00
C ILE A 64 -10.26 -24.39 7.16
N GLU A 65 -10.64 -23.11 7.07
CA GLU A 65 -10.33 -22.08 8.06
C GLU A 65 -11.54 -21.85 8.98
N ASN A 66 -11.35 -21.92 10.27
CA ASN A 66 -12.40 -21.60 11.24
C ASN A 66 -12.12 -20.25 11.91
N LEU A 67 -12.29 -19.18 11.15
CA LEU A 67 -12.15 -17.84 11.70
C LEU A 67 -13.25 -17.56 12.74
N PRO A 68 -12.96 -16.85 13.85
CA PRO A 68 -13.96 -16.44 14.81
C PRO A 68 -15.01 -15.53 14.16
N SER A 69 -16.25 -15.62 14.63
CA SER A 69 -17.37 -14.82 14.10
C SER A 69 -17.17 -13.31 14.25
N ALA A 70 -16.33 -12.89 15.22
CA ALA A 70 -15.91 -11.51 15.42
C ALA A 70 -14.59 -11.51 16.21
N SER A 71 -13.63 -10.71 15.80
CA SER A 71 -12.31 -10.58 16.44
C SER A 71 -11.75 -9.17 16.29
N LEU A 72 -10.94 -8.74 17.25
CA LEU A 72 -9.95 -7.70 17.04
C LEU A 72 -8.78 -8.36 16.29
N ARG A 73 -8.82 -8.29 14.95
CA ARG A 73 -7.82 -8.94 14.11
C ARG A 73 -6.42 -8.41 14.39
N GLU A 74 -6.34 -7.08 14.57
CA GLU A 74 -5.09 -6.40 14.79
C GLU A 74 -5.33 -5.04 15.45
N SER A 75 -4.47 -4.67 16.37
CA SER A 75 -4.31 -3.29 16.82
C SER A 75 -2.84 -2.94 16.70
N GLU A 76 -2.50 -2.01 15.78
CA GLU A 76 -1.11 -1.62 15.55
C GLU A 76 -0.78 -0.33 16.28
N LEU A 77 0.38 -0.29 16.94
CA LEU A 77 1.01 0.90 17.47
C LEU A 77 2.21 1.27 16.60
N GLY A 78 2.16 2.45 15.97
CA GLY A 78 3.27 3.02 15.23
C GLY A 78 3.99 4.11 16.02
N PHE A 79 5.33 4.03 16.04
CA PHE A 79 6.20 5.05 16.62
C PHE A 79 7.21 5.50 15.58
N GLN A 80 7.25 6.79 15.28
CA GLN A 80 8.13 7.34 14.27
C GLN A 80 8.83 8.58 14.81
N ALA A 81 10.18 8.60 14.79
CA ALA A 81 10.95 9.71 15.29
C ALA A 81 12.25 9.93 14.49
N ILE A 82 12.68 11.18 14.43
CA ILE A 82 14.03 11.53 14.02
C ILE A 82 14.94 11.21 15.22
N VAL A 83 15.93 10.34 15.01
CA VAL A 83 16.91 9.96 16.03
C VAL A 83 18.03 10.99 16.09
N ASP A 84 18.53 11.39 14.92
CA ASP A 84 19.53 12.42 14.72
C ASP A 84 19.40 13.04 13.30
N PRO A 85 20.23 14.01 12.89
CA PRO A 85 20.12 14.63 11.56
C PRO A 85 20.29 13.66 10.37
N TYR A 86 20.76 12.44 10.60
CA TYR A 86 21.10 11.47 9.57
C TYR A 86 20.16 10.25 9.56
N ALA A 87 19.43 10.03 10.66
CA ALA A 87 18.67 8.81 10.88
C ALA A 87 17.28 9.05 11.46
N ARG A 88 16.32 8.26 10.98
CA ARG A 88 14.95 8.15 11.50
C ARG A 88 14.70 6.73 11.96
N ALA A 89 13.99 6.57 13.08
CA ALA A 89 13.51 5.28 13.57
C ALA A 89 12.01 5.13 13.31
N ASP A 90 11.61 3.95 12.90
CA ASP A 90 10.23 3.54 12.73
C ASP A 90 10.03 2.18 13.45
N PHE A 91 8.97 2.09 14.28
CA PHE A 91 8.56 0.88 14.96
C PHE A 91 7.07 0.67 14.77
N PHE A 92 6.68 -0.55 14.41
CA PHE A 92 5.29 -0.98 14.27
C PHE A 92 5.10 -2.26 15.06
N ILE A 93 4.21 -2.21 16.05
CA ILE A 93 3.95 -3.29 17.00
C ILE A 93 2.48 -3.62 16.90
N SER A 94 2.16 -4.83 16.43
CA SER A 94 0.80 -5.34 16.39
C SER A 94 0.44 -6.10 17.66
N PHE A 95 -0.81 -6.04 18.02
CA PHE A 95 -1.44 -6.76 19.11
C PHE A 95 -2.66 -7.49 18.55
N SER A 96 -2.77 -8.77 18.83
CA SER A 96 -3.90 -9.63 18.49
C SER A 96 -4.24 -10.51 19.68
N GLU A 97 -5.19 -11.42 19.52
CA GLU A 97 -5.49 -12.44 20.53
C GLU A 97 -4.30 -13.40 20.77
N GLU A 98 -3.40 -13.53 19.80
CA GLU A 98 -2.21 -14.36 19.87
C GLU A 98 -1.06 -13.71 20.65
N GLY A 99 -1.13 -12.41 20.89
CA GLY A 99 -0.13 -11.63 21.64
C GLY A 99 0.34 -10.36 20.95
N ALA A 100 1.56 -9.95 21.29
CA ALA A 100 2.24 -8.80 20.71
C ALA A 100 3.35 -9.26 19.76
N ASN A 101 3.42 -8.66 18.57
CA ASN A 101 4.45 -8.94 17.59
C ASN A 101 5.08 -7.61 17.10
N VAL A 102 6.40 -7.57 16.96
CA VAL A 102 7.09 -6.48 16.29
C VAL A 102 7.08 -6.76 14.78
N GLU A 103 6.19 -6.12 14.04
CA GLU A 103 6.12 -6.31 12.60
C GLU A 103 7.30 -5.67 11.90
N GLU A 104 7.60 -4.42 12.26
CA GLU A 104 8.77 -3.70 11.76
C GLU A 104 9.41 -2.88 12.89
N GLY A 105 10.73 -2.77 12.84
CA GLY A 105 11.52 -1.94 13.74
C GLY A 105 12.88 -1.68 13.13
N TYR A 106 13.08 -0.48 12.55
CA TYR A 106 14.29 -0.18 11.79
C TYR A 106 14.72 1.28 11.89
N LEU A 107 16.01 1.50 11.65
CA LEU A 107 16.61 2.81 11.38
C LEU A 107 16.72 3.02 9.88
N THR A 108 16.32 4.20 9.41
CA THR A 108 16.49 4.64 8.01
C THR A 108 17.51 5.76 7.94
N PHE A 109 18.57 5.57 7.17
CA PHE A 109 19.58 6.58 6.86
C PHE A 109 19.27 7.17 5.47
N THR A 110 18.98 8.47 5.40
CA THR A 110 18.54 9.17 4.18
C THR A 110 19.54 10.15 3.61
N SER A 111 20.56 10.54 4.39
CA SER A 111 21.56 11.54 4.01
C SER A 111 22.90 10.90 3.64
N LEU A 112 22.85 9.87 2.80
CA LEU A 112 24.02 9.12 2.37
C LEU A 112 24.53 9.61 1.00
N PRO A 113 25.84 9.49 0.71
CA PRO A 113 26.38 9.76 -0.62
C PRO A 113 25.70 8.90 -1.69
N TRP A 114 25.70 9.39 -2.94
CA TRP A 114 25.16 8.70 -4.13
C TRP A 114 23.66 8.43 -4.10
N ASP A 115 22.89 9.22 -3.34
CA ASP A 115 21.44 9.08 -3.21
C ASP A 115 21.01 7.68 -2.73
N LEU A 116 21.82 7.09 -1.86
CA LEU A 116 21.51 5.81 -1.23
C LEU A 116 20.57 6.01 -0.04
N LEU A 117 19.62 5.11 0.09
CA LEU A 117 18.83 4.91 1.30
C LEU A 117 19.23 3.57 1.90
N ILE A 118 19.54 3.56 3.19
CA ILE A 118 19.84 2.32 3.92
C ILE A 118 18.85 2.18 5.06
N LYS A 119 18.26 0.98 5.23
CA LYS A 119 17.51 0.60 6.42
C LYS A 119 18.22 -0.54 7.13
N VAL A 120 18.21 -0.53 8.47
CA VAL A 120 18.78 -1.58 9.30
C VAL A 120 17.78 -1.95 10.41
N GLY A 121 17.42 -3.20 10.51
CA GLY A 121 16.48 -3.71 11.52
C GLY A 121 15.54 -4.78 10.93
N ARG A 122 14.38 -4.95 11.59
CA ARG A 122 13.30 -5.80 11.11
C ARG A 122 12.42 -5.03 10.16
N MET A 123 12.15 -5.60 8.99
CA MET A 123 11.34 -4.94 7.97
C MET A 123 10.66 -5.95 7.04
N ARG A 124 9.57 -5.54 6.42
CA ARG A 124 8.94 -6.27 5.33
C ARG A 124 9.84 -6.26 4.10
N THR A 125 9.85 -7.38 3.39
CA THR A 125 10.66 -7.52 2.18
C THR A 125 9.99 -6.80 1.01
N ALA A 126 10.77 -6.05 0.24
CA ALA A 126 10.35 -5.45 -1.02
C ALA A 126 10.23 -6.55 -2.10
N PHE A 127 9.24 -7.44 -1.95
CA PHE A 127 8.98 -8.57 -2.84
C PHE A 127 7.54 -8.51 -3.33
N GLY A 128 7.33 -8.17 -4.60
CA GLY A 128 6.04 -7.69 -5.07
C GLY A 128 5.66 -6.36 -4.39
N LYS A 129 4.42 -5.96 -4.50
CA LYS A 129 3.90 -4.73 -3.89
C LYS A 129 3.10 -4.99 -2.61
N ILE A 130 2.22 -5.99 -2.62
CA ILE A 130 1.35 -6.30 -1.47
C ILE A 130 2.15 -6.72 -0.25
N ASN A 131 3.24 -7.47 -0.42
CA ASN A 131 4.09 -7.89 0.69
C ASN A 131 4.74 -6.72 1.45
N THR A 132 4.86 -5.55 0.85
CA THR A 132 5.41 -4.35 1.52
C THR A 132 4.39 -3.62 2.41
N LEU A 133 3.12 -4.02 2.36
CA LEU A 133 2.03 -3.36 3.06
C LEU A 133 1.65 -4.14 4.32
N HIS A 134 1.35 -3.41 5.40
CA HIS A 134 0.74 -3.99 6.59
C HIS A 134 -0.69 -4.43 6.29
N VAL A 135 -1.21 -5.39 7.05
CA VAL A 135 -2.53 -6.01 6.85
C VAL A 135 -3.67 -4.97 6.79
N HIS A 136 -3.62 -3.95 7.63
CA HIS A 136 -4.62 -2.88 7.67
C HIS A 136 -4.57 -1.94 6.45
N VAL A 137 -3.46 -1.93 5.68
CA VAL A 137 -3.30 -1.11 4.47
C VAL A 137 -3.74 -1.87 3.22
N TRP A 138 -3.99 -3.16 3.31
CA TRP A 138 -4.43 -3.95 2.16
C TRP A 138 -5.77 -3.45 1.60
N PRO A 139 -5.97 -3.55 0.29
CA PRO A 139 -7.25 -3.18 -0.33
C PRO A 139 -8.38 -4.18 -0.01
N TRP A 140 -8.09 -5.28 0.65
CA TRP A 140 -9.01 -6.36 1.05
C TRP A 140 -8.88 -6.67 2.54
N PRO A 141 -9.92 -7.24 3.17
CA PRO A 141 -9.85 -7.64 4.57
C PRO A 141 -9.06 -8.92 4.82
N ASP A 142 -8.58 -9.61 3.78
CA ASP A 142 -7.85 -10.88 3.85
C ASP A 142 -6.60 -10.89 2.96
N ALA A 143 -5.68 -11.80 3.24
CA ALA A 143 -4.49 -12.01 2.41
C ALA A 143 -4.87 -12.69 1.08
N PRO A 144 -4.28 -12.26 -0.06
CA PRO A 144 -4.36 -13.01 -1.31
C PRO A 144 -3.74 -14.40 -1.19
N LEU A 145 -4.35 -15.41 -1.82
CA LEU A 145 -3.86 -16.80 -1.80
C LEU A 145 -2.37 -16.96 -2.12
N PRO A 146 -1.78 -16.24 -3.11
CA PRO A 146 -0.34 -16.38 -3.38
C PRO A 146 0.56 -15.93 -2.22
N ILE A 147 0.13 -14.96 -1.42
CA ILE A 147 0.89 -14.55 -0.23
C ILE A 147 0.88 -15.69 0.78
N VAL A 148 -0.31 -16.23 1.06
CA VAL A 148 -0.48 -17.33 2.03
C VAL A 148 0.27 -18.58 1.60
N ASN A 149 0.12 -19.02 0.35
CA ASN A 149 0.61 -20.30 -0.12
C ASN A 149 2.10 -20.31 -0.53
N LEU A 150 2.65 -19.13 -0.94
CA LEU A 150 3.99 -19.06 -1.53
C LEU A 150 4.98 -18.20 -0.73
N LEU A 151 4.51 -17.30 0.15
CA LEU A 151 5.37 -16.38 0.91
C LEU A 151 5.38 -16.64 2.43
N GLY A 152 4.93 -17.82 2.87
CA GLY A 152 5.06 -18.25 4.26
C GLY A 152 3.87 -17.92 5.17
N GLY A 153 2.72 -17.56 4.61
CA GLY A 153 1.49 -17.31 5.38
C GLY A 153 0.95 -15.90 5.21
N GLU A 154 -0.06 -15.53 5.99
CA GLU A 154 -0.73 -14.22 5.87
C GLU A 154 0.22 -13.03 6.08
N GLU A 155 1.19 -13.15 6.97
CA GLU A 155 2.19 -12.12 7.23
C GLU A 155 3.16 -11.90 6.07
N GLY A 156 3.27 -12.88 5.15
CA GLY A 156 4.21 -12.84 4.04
C GLY A 156 5.67 -12.83 4.50
N TRP A 157 6.54 -12.32 3.64
CA TRP A 157 7.98 -12.31 3.91
C TRP A 157 8.43 -11.03 4.61
N SER A 158 8.93 -11.16 5.82
CA SER A 158 9.63 -10.13 6.60
C SER A 158 10.91 -10.72 7.21
N GLY A 159 11.82 -9.87 7.68
CA GLY A 159 13.06 -10.36 8.30
C GLY A 159 13.90 -9.27 8.95
N ASP A 160 14.89 -9.74 9.75
CA ASP A 160 15.90 -8.91 10.38
C ASP A 160 17.09 -8.77 9.44
N GLY A 161 17.49 -7.55 9.08
CA GLY A 161 18.57 -7.38 8.11
C GLY A 161 18.84 -5.95 7.69
N VAL A 162 19.36 -5.82 6.48
CA VAL A 162 19.76 -4.55 5.86
C VAL A 162 19.12 -4.43 4.49
N LEU A 163 18.57 -3.26 4.23
CA LEU A 163 18.08 -2.85 2.92
C LEU A 163 18.94 -1.69 2.40
N VAL A 164 19.31 -1.76 1.13
CA VAL A 164 19.92 -0.67 0.38
C VAL A 164 19.05 -0.37 -0.83
N ALA A 165 18.57 0.85 -0.94
CA ALA A 165 17.82 1.31 -2.10
C ALA A 165 18.52 2.48 -2.78
N LYS A 166 18.36 2.56 -4.10
CA LYS A 166 18.90 3.62 -4.93
C LYS A 166 17.92 4.03 -6.01
N LEU A 167 17.69 5.34 -6.11
CA LEU A 167 17.00 5.92 -7.26
C LEU A 167 17.91 5.90 -8.48
N ILE A 168 17.37 5.42 -9.61
CA ILE A 168 18.07 5.36 -10.90
C ILE A 168 17.28 6.23 -11.88
N PRO A 169 17.66 7.50 -12.10
CA PRO A 169 16.92 8.39 -12.99
C PRO A 169 16.90 7.87 -14.43
N LEU A 170 15.70 7.70 -15.00
CA LEU A 170 15.49 7.29 -16.39
C LEU A 170 14.63 8.33 -17.14
N GLY A 171 15.16 9.54 -17.33
CA GLY A 171 14.41 10.66 -17.89
C GLY A 171 13.20 11.01 -17.01
N ASP A 172 12.00 11.03 -17.58
CA ASP A 172 10.75 11.33 -16.88
C ASP A 172 10.16 10.11 -16.14
N THR A 173 10.89 9.01 -16.08
CA THR A 173 10.45 7.77 -15.44
C THR A 173 11.17 7.60 -14.11
N PHE A 174 10.40 7.49 -13.02
CA PHE A 174 10.96 7.09 -11.74
C PHE A 174 11.37 5.62 -11.81
N SER A 175 12.59 5.31 -11.36
CA SER A 175 12.95 3.92 -11.11
C SER A 175 13.82 3.79 -9.87
N GLU A 176 13.67 2.65 -9.18
CA GLU A 176 14.38 2.34 -7.96
C GLU A 176 14.83 0.88 -7.97
N ALA A 177 16.09 0.67 -7.57
CA ALA A 177 16.60 -0.66 -7.28
C ALA A 177 16.78 -0.82 -5.77
N THR A 178 16.25 -1.91 -5.22
CA THR A 178 16.34 -2.27 -3.81
C THR A 178 17.03 -3.62 -3.69
N LEU A 179 18.01 -3.71 -2.81
CA LEU A 179 18.66 -4.96 -2.41
C LEU A 179 18.47 -5.15 -0.90
N GLN A 180 18.16 -6.36 -0.48
CA GLN A 180 17.97 -6.71 0.93
C GLN A 180 18.74 -7.99 1.26
N VAL A 181 19.32 -7.99 2.43
CA VAL A 181 19.98 -9.17 3.01
C VAL A 181 19.40 -9.35 4.40
N PHE A 182 18.84 -10.53 4.65
CA PHE A 182 18.19 -10.89 5.89
C PHE A 182 18.86 -12.10 6.53
N ARG A 183 18.69 -12.24 7.83
CA ARG A 183 18.83 -13.54 8.48
C ARG A 183 17.94 -14.55 7.74
N GLY A 184 18.45 -15.72 7.44
CA GLY A 184 17.74 -16.75 6.66
C GLY A 184 16.62 -17.46 7.43
N GLU A 185 15.84 -16.71 8.19
CA GLU A 185 14.72 -17.17 9.00
C GLU A 185 13.50 -16.32 8.70
N SER A 186 12.44 -16.94 8.19
CA SER A 186 11.14 -16.32 8.00
C SER A 186 10.10 -17.42 8.07
N GLU A 187 9.09 -17.23 8.89
CA GLU A 187 8.06 -18.24 9.18
C GLU A 187 7.48 -18.84 7.89
N GLY A 188 7.41 -20.18 7.83
CA GLY A 188 6.85 -20.89 6.69
C GLY A 188 7.67 -20.83 5.38
N LEU A 189 8.65 -19.91 5.27
CA LEU A 189 9.36 -19.66 4.02
C LEU A 189 10.84 -20.08 4.07
N PHE A 190 11.59 -19.58 5.05
CA PHE A 190 13.02 -19.84 5.20
C PHE A 190 13.35 -20.35 6.59
N THR A 191 14.35 -21.24 6.66
CA THR A 191 14.83 -21.82 7.91
C THR A 191 16.36 -21.87 7.90
N ALA A 192 16.99 -21.08 8.76
CA ALA A 192 18.43 -21.01 8.91
C ALA A 192 18.94 -22.08 9.90
N ALA A 193 19.81 -22.94 9.44
CA ALA A 193 20.53 -23.91 10.31
C ALA A 193 21.80 -23.32 10.94
N LYS A 194 22.40 -22.33 10.28
CA LYS A 194 23.67 -21.70 10.67
C LYS A 194 23.54 -20.17 10.62
N ARG A 195 24.41 -19.44 11.33
CA ARG A 195 24.48 -17.97 11.29
C ARG A 195 24.86 -17.42 9.92
N SER A 196 25.52 -18.23 9.09
CA SER A 196 25.88 -17.87 7.71
C SER A 196 24.72 -18.03 6.71
N ASP A 197 23.64 -18.65 7.13
CA ASP A 197 22.47 -18.89 6.28
C ASP A 197 21.67 -17.59 6.19
N LEU A 198 21.80 -16.91 5.07
CA LEU A 198 21.18 -15.62 4.79
C LEU A 198 20.14 -15.75 3.68
N ALA A 199 19.10 -14.93 3.75
CA ALA A 199 18.16 -14.73 2.65
C ALA A 199 18.44 -13.41 1.94
N PHE A 200 18.26 -13.41 0.63
CA PHE A 200 18.55 -12.27 -0.25
C PHE A 200 17.30 -11.91 -1.07
N ASN A 201 17.09 -10.63 -1.26
CA ASN A 201 16.06 -10.11 -2.15
C ASN A 201 16.59 -8.96 -2.99
N GLY A 202 16.23 -8.94 -4.27
CA GLY A 202 16.39 -7.81 -5.17
C GLY A 202 15.04 -7.41 -5.74
N HIS A 203 14.73 -6.12 -5.73
CA HIS A 203 13.53 -5.56 -6.31
C HIS A 203 13.88 -4.38 -7.23
N TYR A 204 13.26 -4.33 -8.40
CA TYR A 204 13.37 -3.20 -9.32
C TYR A 204 11.99 -2.69 -9.65
N ARG A 205 11.76 -1.41 -9.36
CA ARG A 205 10.48 -0.72 -9.56
C ARG A 205 10.60 0.38 -10.60
N VAL A 206 9.61 0.47 -11.45
CA VAL A 206 9.46 1.53 -12.45
C VAL A 206 8.08 2.16 -12.31
N PHE A 207 8.04 3.48 -12.14
CA PHE A 207 6.79 4.23 -12.10
C PHE A 207 6.81 5.32 -13.16
N ARG A 208 5.72 5.45 -13.91
CA ARG A 208 5.58 6.45 -14.95
C ARG A 208 4.17 7.01 -15.02
N ASP A 209 4.07 8.33 -15.15
CA ASP A 209 2.85 8.98 -15.56
C ASP A 209 2.67 8.80 -17.08
N LEU A 210 1.58 8.13 -17.46
CA LEU A 210 1.20 7.94 -18.88
C LEU A 210 0.43 9.15 -19.41
N SER A 211 -0.23 9.88 -18.50
CA SER A 211 -0.92 11.15 -18.75
C SER A 211 -1.16 11.86 -17.41
N ASP A 212 -1.68 13.10 -17.45
CA ASP A 212 -2.08 13.87 -16.25
C ASP A 212 -3.11 13.16 -15.34
N SER A 213 -3.72 12.10 -15.84
CA SER A 213 -4.78 11.37 -15.12
C SER A 213 -4.46 9.89 -14.92
N THR A 214 -3.35 9.41 -15.44
CA THR A 214 -3.07 7.97 -15.51
C THR A 214 -1.62 7.69 -15.21
N ASN A 215 -1.35 6.74 -14.31
CA ASN A 215 -0.01 6.25 -14.04
C ASN A 215 0.06 4.71 -14.05
N LEU A 216 1.26 4.23 -14.27
CA LEU A 216 1.61 2.81 -14.27
C LEU A 216 2.82 2.60 -13.34
N ASP A 217 2.72 1.61 -12.47
CA ASP A 217 3.74 1.19 -11.52
C ASP A 217 4.01 -0.30 -11.77
N LEU A 218 5.23 -0.66 -12.05
CA LEU A 218 5.65 -2.03 -12.37
C LEU A 218 6.80 -2.43 -11.46
N GLY A 219 6.79 -3.65 -10.98
CA GLY A 219 7.86 -4.22 -10.17
C GLY A 219 8.29 -5.60 -10.64
N LEU A 220 9.57 -5.89 -10.45
CA LEU A 220 10.19 -7.20 -10.64
C LEU A 220 10.98 -7.54 -9.37
N SER A 221 10.73 -8.71 -8.81
CA SER A 221 11.41 -9.20 -7.62
C SER A 221 12.05 -10.56 -7.85
N TYR A 222 13.21 -10.77 -7.23
CA TYR A 222 13.84 -12.07 -7.12
C TYR A 222 14.48 -12.22 -5.74
N GLY A 223 14.16 -13.33 -5.07
CA GLY A 223 14.71 -13.62 -3.74
C GLY A 223 15.03 -15.10 -3.59
N PHE A 224 15.92 -15.40 -2.64
CA PHE A 224 16.27 -16.78 -2.29
C PHE A 224 16.80 -16.87 -0.85
N GLY A 225 16.65 -18.04 -0.26
CA GLY A 225 17.16 -18.31 1.07
C GLY A 225 17.12 -19.81 1.40
N PRO A 226 17.71 -20.21 2.54
CA PRO A 226 17.68 -21.59 3.00
C PRO A 226 16.27 -22.00 3.40
N ASN A 227 15.85 -23.24 3.13
CA ASN A 227 14.51 -23.69 3.50
C ASN A 227 14.50 -24.83 4.54
N GLY A 228 15.65 -25.32 4.93
CA GLY A 228 15.80 -26.33 6.02
C GLY A 228 15.24 -27.72 5.69
N THR A 229 14.71 -27.98 4.50
CA THR A 229 14.17 -29.31 4.15
C THR A 229 15.25 -30.36 4.01
N LEU A 230 16.43 -29.97 3.52
CA LEU A 230 17.63 -30.79 3.38
C LEU A 230 18.86 -29.91 3.66
N PRO A 231 20.05 -30.50 3.90
CA PRO A 231 21.29 -29.73 3.91
C PRO A 231 21.47 -28.94 2.63
N ASP A 232 21.74 -27.64 2.76
CA ASP A 232 21.95 -26.70 1.66
C ASP A 232 20.74 -26.51 0.69
N ALA A 233 19.55 -26.99 1.07
CA ALA A 233 18.32 -26.78 0.32
C ALA A 233 17.89 -25.31 0.36
N THR A 234 17.44 -24.80 -0.78
CA THR A 234 17.03 -23.42 -0.96
C THR A 234 15.61 -23.29 -1.50
N THR A 235 14.95 -22.22 -1.15
CA THR A 235 13.76 -21.72 -1.86
C THR A 235 14.16 -20.49 -2.66
N ARG A 236 13.76 -20.45 -3.93
CA ARG A 236 13.94 -19.33 -4.86
C ARG A 236 12.58 -18.80 -5.24
N LEU A 237 12.42 -17.49 -5.18
CA LEU A 237 11.18 -16.78 -5.42
C LEU A 237 11.37 -15.78 -6.56
N SER A 238 10.35 -15.62 -7.41
CA SER A 238 10.27 -14.56 -8.41
C SER A 238 8.88 -13.95 -8.38
N ALA A 239 8.77 -12.65 -8.55
CA ALA A 239 7.48 -11.97 -8.67
C ALA A 239 7.51 -10.86 -9.71
N LEU A 240 6.35 -10.66 -10.33
CA LEU A 240 6.03 -9.51 -11.17
C LEU A 240 4.82 -8.83 -10.55
N ASP A 241 4.86 -7.51 -10.39
CA ASP A 241 3.73 -6.73 -9.94
C ASP A 241 3.42 -5.57 -10.89
N ALA A 242 2.15 -5.21 -10.98
CA ALA A 242 1.67 -4.10 -11.78
C ALA A 242 0.51 -3.40 -11.09
N THR A 243 0.56 -2.07 -11.08
CA THR A 243 -0.56 -1.23 -10.64
C THR A 243 -0.81 -0.12 -11.65
N PHE A 244 -2.02 -0.10 -12.19
CA PHE A 244 -2.49 0.97 -13.05
C PHE A 244 -3.50 1.82 -12.28
N ARG A 245 -3.34 3.14 -12.30
CA ARG A 245 -4.27 4.09 -11.68
C ARG A 245 -4.77 5.09 -12.70
N TRP A 246 -6.09 5.29 -12.70
CA TRP A 246 -6.74 6.36 -13.42
C TRP A 246 -7.48 7.26 -12.44
N LYS A 247 -7.06 8.52 -12.37
CA LYS A 247 -7.62 9.55 -11.47
C LYS A 247 -7.76 10.85 -12.25
N PRO A 248 -8.93 11.13 -12.86
CA PRO A 248 -9.12 12.31 -13.71
C PRO A 248 -9.08 13.60 -12.89
N LEU A 249 -8.40 14.63 -13.40
CA LEU A 249 -8.14 15.90 -12.71
C LEU A 249 -9.41 16.58 -12.18
N ARG A 250 -10.49 16.57 -12.95
CA ARG A 250 -11.73 17.28 -12.59
C ARG A 250 -12.66 16.49 -11.67
N THR A 251 -12.64 15.17 -11.74
CA THR A 251 -13.56 14.29 -11.03
C THR A 251 -12.86 13.28 -10.11
N GLY A 252 -11.56 13.39 -9.92
CA GLY A 252 -10.74 12.45 -9.14
C GLY A 252 -11.09 12.36 -7.65
N LEU A 253 -11.94 13.27 -7.13
CA LEU A 253 -12.53 13.13 -5.79
C LEU A 253 -13.71 12.17 -5.75
N TYR A 254 -14.29 11.82 -6.90
CA TYR A 254 -15.52 11.03 -7.02
C TYR A 254 -15.39 9.81 -7.91
N ARG A 255 -14.36 9.78 -8.76
CA ARG A 255 -14.17 8.71 -9.75
C ARG A 255 -12.69 8.41 -9.90
N GLN A 256 -12.32 7.19 -9.57
CA GLN A 256 -10.98 6.67 -9.77
C GLN A 256 -11.09 5.18 -10.11
N VAL A 257 -10.13 4.68 -10.85
CA VAL A 257 -9.94 3.23 -11.10
C VAL A 257 -8.54 2.86 -10.66
N VAL A 258 -8.42 1.78 -9.93
CA VAL A 258 -7.14 1.14 -9.60
C VAL A 258 -7.21 -0.31 -10.05
N LEU A 259 -6.34 -0.69 -10.98
CA LEU A 259 -6.13 -2.08 -11.35
C LEU A 259 -4.80 -2.51 -10.75
N ARG A 260 -4.77 -3.69 -10.12
CA ARG A 260 -3.54 -4.25 -9.56
C ARG A 260 -3.48 -5.75 -9.76
N GLY A 261 -2.29 -6.26 -9.90
CA GLY A 261 -2.08 -7.70 -9.99
C GLY A 261 -0.64 -8.04 -9.74
N GLU A 262 -0.44 -9.24 -9.23
CA GLU A 262 0.88 -9.81 -8.99
C GLU A 262 0.89 -11.27 -9.41
N PHE A 263 2.03 -11.69 -9.93
CA PHE A 263 2.33 -13.08 -10.27
C PHE A 263 3.57 -13.52 -9.50
N PHE A 264 3.49 -14.70 -8.89
CA PHE A 264 4.54 -15.28 -8.08
C PHE A 264 4.93 -16.64 -8.61
N ARG A 265 6.22 -16.98 -8.45
CA ARG A 265 6.75 -18.31 -8.66
C ARG A 265 7.70 -18.66 -7.52
N SER A 266 7.47 -19.81 -6.91
CA SER A 266 8.35 -20.45 -5.94
C SER A 266 9.03 -21.65 -6.59
N SER A 267 10.31 -21.89 -6.26
CA SER A 267 11.04 -23.11 -6.59
C SER A 267 11.75 -23.57 -5.31
N ARG A 268 11.25 -24.64 -4.71
CA ARG A 268 11.65 -25.16 -3.39
C ARG A 268 12.39 -26.49 -3.54
N ASP A 269 13.63 -26.54 -3.08
CA ASP A 269 14.36 -27.81 -3.02
C ASP A 269 13.84 -28.63 -1.84
N GLN A 270 13.50 -29.91 -2.08
CA GLN A 270 12.95 -30.84 -1.07
C GLN A 270 13.31 -32.30 -1.41
N ALA A 271 12.94 -33.28 -0.51
CA ALA A 271 13.31 -34.67 -0.60
C ALA A 271 12.76 -35.35 -1.83
N GLY A 272 12.59 -35.06 -2.87
CA GLY A 272 12.09 -35.64 -4.12
C GLY A 272 12.56 -34.86 -5.35
N GLY A 273 13.26 -33.74 -5.12
CA GLY A 273 13.69 -32.83 -6.16
C GLY A 273 13.25 -31.42 -5.89
N THR A 274 13.27 -30.56 -6.90
CA THR A 274 12.82 -29.18 -6.79
C THR A 274 11.33 -29.09 -7.17
N GLU A 275 10.49 -28.69 -6.22
CA GLU A 275 9.09 -28.38 -6.46
C GLU A 275 8.95 -26.95 -6.98
N SER A 276 8.13 -26.74 -8.02
CA SER A 276 7.89 -25.41 -8.59
C SER A 276 6.40 -25.10 -8.56
N ALA A 277 6.02 -24.10 -7.79
CA ALA A 277 4.66 -23.64 -7.62
C ALA A 277 4.48 -22.19 -8.12
N THR A 278 3.30 -21.88 -8.61
CA THR A 278 2.91 -20.55 -9.11
C THR A 278 1.65 -20.05 -8.44
N GLY A 279 1.50 -18.72 -8.41
CA GLY A 279 0.28 -18.11 -7.92
C GLY A 279 0.13 -16.69 -8.47
N TRP A 280 -1.11 -16.23 -8.53
CA TRP A 280 -1.42 -14.88 -8.99
C TRP A 280 -2.69 -14.36 -8.33
N PHE A 281 -2.78 -13.06 -8.25
CA PHE A 281 -4.04 -12.36 -8.05
C PHE A 281 -4.14 -11.17 -9.01
N ALA A 282 -5.37 -10.79 -9.32
CA ALA A 282 -5.69 -9.56 -10.04
C ALA A 282 -6.95 -8.94 -9.45
N GLY A 283 -6.92 -7.65 -9.23
CA GLY A 283 -8.02 -6.88 -8.66
C GLY A 283 -8.28 -5.59 -9.40
N ALA A 284 -9.52 -5.14 -9.34
CA ALA A 284 -9.99 -3.87 -9.88
C ALA A 284 -10.85 -3.18 -8.84
N ASP A 285 -10.52 -1.92 -8.50
CA ASP A 285 -11.29 -1.09 -7.60
C ASP A 285 -11.76 0.16 -8.33
N TYR A 286 -13.02 0.50 -8.15
CA TYR A 286 -13.66 1.68 -8.73
C TYR A 286 -14.30 2.55 -7.66
N GLN A 287 -13.86 3.79 -7.58
CA GLN A 287 -14.54 4.82 -6.80
C GLN A 287 -15.70 5.38 -7.62
N PHE A 288 -16.93 5.13 -7.19
CA PHE A 288 -18.14 5.60 -7.87
C PHE A 288 -18.78 6.83 -7.20
N ALA A 289 -18.37 7.13 -5.95
CA ALA A 289 -18.77 8.33 -5.22
C ALA A 289 -17.66 8.74 -4.24
N ARG A 290 -17.70 9.96 -3.71
CA ARG A 290 -16.62 10.55 -2.89
C ARG A 290 -16.07 9.65 -1.78
N ARG A 291 -16.90 8.78 -1.22
CA ARG A 291 -16.56 7.93 -0.07
C ARG A 291 -16.82 6.45 -0.33
N TRP A 292 -17.20 6.07 -1.55
CA TRP A 292 -17.65 4.73 -1.87
C TRP A 292 -16.83 4.12 -2.97
N TRP A 293 -16.38 2.90 -2.70
CA TRP A 293 -15.64 2.09 -3.64
C TRP A 293 -16.27 0.72 -3.77
N VAL A 294 -16.23 0.16 -4.95
CA VAL A 294 -16.48 -1.26 -5.22
C VAL A 294 -15.22 -1.89 -5.79
N GLY A 295 -14.98 -3.13 -5.44
CA GLY A 295 -13.83 -3.87 -5.93
C GLY A 295 -14.18 -5.31 -6.26
N VAL A 296 -13.34 -5.92 -7.08
CA VAL A 296 -13.35 -7.36 -7.36
C VAL A 296 -11.93 -7.88 -7.36
N ARG A 297 -11.72 -9.13 -6.90
CA ARG A 297 -10.45 -9.83 -6.95
C ARG A 297 -10.64 -11.26 -7.40
N GLY A 298 -9.83 -11.69 -8.37
CA GLY A 298 -9.64 -13.09 -8.72
C GLY A 298 -8.26 -13.54 -8.33
N GLU A 299 -8.11 -14.78 -7.87
CA GLU A 299 -6.85 -15.31 -7.37
C GLU A 299 -6.74 -16.81 -7.58
N ALA A 300 -5.52 -17.31 -7.78
CA ALA A 300 -5.19 -18.72 -7.76
C ALA A 300 -3.75 -18.90 -7.27
N ALA A 301 -3.51 -19.92 -6.48
CA ALA A 301 -2.17 -20.26 -6.01
C ALA A 301 -2.03 -21.76 -5.78
N GLU A 302 -0.96 -22.32 -6.28
CA GLU A 302 -0.44 -23.62 -5.91
C GLU A 302 0.23 -23.52 -4.52
N HIS A 303 0.44 -24.65 -3.85
CA HIS A 303 1.17 -24.69 -2.59
C HIS A 303 2.67 -24.85 -2.86
N ALA A 304 3.50 -24.15 -2.08
CA ALA A 304 4.95 -24.12 -2.27
C ALA A 304 5.63 -25.49 -2.08
N ASP A 305 5.02 -26.40 -1.29
CA ASP A 305 5.49 -27.72 -0.99
C ASP A 305 4.87 -28.81 -1.87
N ASP A 306 3.73 -28.54 -2.53
CA ASP A 306 3.05 -29.46 -3.44
C ASP A 306 2.26 -28.69 -4.49
N ALA A 307 2.81 -28.50 -5.68
CA ALA A 307 2.16 -27.77 -6.78
C ALA A 307 0.92 -28.50 -7.37
N ALA A 308 0.67 -29.76 -7.01
CA ALA A 308 -0.57 -30.44 -7.36
C ALA A 308 -1.77 -29.91 -6.57
N ILE A 309 -1.53 -29.20 -5.47
CA ILE A 309 -2.55 -28.55 -4.64
C ILE A 309 -2.77 -27.14 -5.16
N LEU A 310 -3.93 -26.88 -5.74
CA LEU A 310 -4.31 -25.58 -6.28
C LEU A 310 -5.54 -25.02 -5.56
N ASP A 311 -5.37 -23.85 -4.99
CA ASP A 311 -6.46 -23.06 -4.43
C ASP A 311 -6.86 -21.92 -5.38
N THR A 312 -8.16 -21.62 -5.43
CA THR A 312 -8.71 -20.53 -6.27
C THR A 312 -9.70 -19.69 -5.49
N GLY A 313 -9.76 -18.41 -5.79
CA GLY A 313 -10.63 -17.47 -5.10
C GLY A 313 -11.24 -16.41 -6.01
N LEU A 314 -12.42 -15.95 -5.61
CA LEU A 314 -13.09 -14.77 -6.16
C LEU A 314 -13.68 -13.98 -4.99
N ALA A 315 -13.43 -12.67 -4.98
CA ALA A 315 -13.97 -11.77 -3.98
C ALA A 315 -14.58 -10.52 -4.61
N ALA A 316 -15.58 -9.96 -3.95
CA ALA A 316 -16.17 -8.67 -4.30
C ALA A 316 -16.28 -7.81 -3.05
N THR A 317 -15.83 -6.56 -3.11
CA THR A 317 -15.76 -5.65 -1.98
C THR A 317 -16.64 -4.42 -2.17
N LEU A 318 -17.18 -3.93 -1.05
CA LEU A 318 -17.80 -2.60 -0.95
C LEU A 318 -17.12 -1.87 0.22
N THR A 319 -16.49 -0.73 -0.06
CA THR A 319 -15.79 0.07 0.95
C THR A 319 -16.44 1.43 1.08
N PHE A 320 -16.69 1.84 2.32
CA PHE A 320 -17.15 3.18 2.69
C PHE A 320 -16.10 3.85 3.59
N LEU A 321 -15.70 5.06 3.24
CA LEU A 321 -14.74 5.88 3.97
C LEU A 321 -15.48 7.04 4.65
N PRO A 322 -15.94 6.90 5.91
CA PRO A 322 -16.58 7.99 6.65
C PRO A 322 -15.68 9.22 6.75
N SER A 323 -14.38 8.99 6.96
CA SER A 323 -13.33 10.01 7.01
C SER A 323 -12.00 9.42 6.50
N GLU A 324 -10.93 10.20 6.53
CA GLU A 324 -9.57 9.71 6.29
C GLU A 324 -9.03 8.80 7.40
N PHE A 325 -9.67 8.79 8.58
CA PHE A 325 -9.28 8.02 9.76
C PHE A 325 -10.15 6.78 10.00
N SER A 326 -11.12 6.52 9.16
CA SER A 326 -12.03 5.38 9.36
C SER A 326 -12.49 4.76 8.05
N GLN A 327 -12.65 3.44 8.08
CA GLN A 327 -13.06 2.63 6.95
C GLN A 327 -14.02 1.53 7.41
N LEU A 328 -15.09 1.35 6.65
CA LEU A 328 -15.99 0.21 6.72
C LEU A 328 -15.90 -0.54 5.41
N ARG A 329 -15.63 -1.84 5.46
CA ARG A 329 -15.51 -2.66 4.26
C ARG A 329 -16.28 -3.96 4.44
N SER A 330 -17.05 -4.33 3.42
CA SER A 330 -17.67 -5.65 3.32
C SER A 330 -17.07 -6.38 2.15
N GLU A 331 -16.81 -7.66 2.30
CA GLU A 331 -16.35 -8.54 1.23
C GLU A 331 -17.21 -9.79 1.16
N LEU A 332 -17.62 -10.16 -0.04
CA LEU A 332 -18.18 -11.47 -0.35
C LEU A 332 -17.06 -12.30 -0.96
N ARG A 333 -16.66 -13.38 -0.30
CA ARG A 333 -15.54 -14.24 -0.69
C ARG A 333 -16.02 -15.65 -0.99
N ARG A 334 -15.55 -16.19 -2.11
CA ARG A 334 -15.69 -17.60 -2.44
C ARG A 334 -14.33 -18.17 -2.76
N ARG A 335 -13.88 -19.17 -2.00
CA ARG A 335 -12.67 -19.94 -2.26
C ARG A 335 -12.98 -21.40 -2.52
N ARG A 336 -12.14 -22.03 -3.31
CA ARG A 336 -12.11 -23.48 -3.52
C ARG A 336 -10.70 -23.93 -3.22
N TYR A 337 -10.62 -24.87 -2.30
CA TYR A 337 -9.38 -25.49 -1.88
C TYR A 337 -9.26 -26.89 -2.47
N ALA A 338 -8.05 -27.46 -2.44
CA ALA A 338 -7.83 -28.84 -2.84
C ALA A 338 -8.77 -29.81 -2.08
N GLY A 339 -9.01 -31.00 -2.65
CA GLY A 339 -9.96 -31.94 -2.06
C GLY A 339 -11.42 -31.55 -2.17
N SER A 340 -11.75 -30.54 -3.00
CA SER A 340 -13.09 -29.98 -3.22
C SER A 340 -13.71 -29.22 -2.05
N TYR A 341 -12.92 -28.87 -1.02
CA TYR A 341 -13.35 -28.00 0.07
C TYR A 341 -13.67 -26.58 -0.43
N LYS A 342 -14.59 -25.92 0.24
CA LYS A 342 -15.11 -24.61 -0.17
C LYS A 342 -15.22 -23.67 1.01
N ALA A 343 -15.00 -22.39 0.70
CA ALA A 343 -15.41 -21.29 1.56
C ALA A 343 -16.40 -20.39 0.80
N ASN A 344 -17.51 -20.03 1.46
CA ASN A 344 -18.44 -19.02 1.01
C ASN A 344 -18.74 -18.13 2.22
N GLU A 345 -18.11 -16.97 2.23
CA GLU A 345 -18.05 -16.11 3.41
C GLU A 345 -18.42 -14.68 3.08
N ILE A 346 -18.94 -14.00 4.08
CA ILE A 346 -19.05 -12.55 4.13
C ILE A 346 -18.14 -12.06 5.25
N LEU A 347 -17.23 -11.17 4.92
CA LEU A 347 -16.35 -10.50 5.87
C LEU A 347 -16.83 -9.05 6.02
N PHE A 348 -16.84 -8.56 7.25
CA PHE A 348 -17.12 -7.16 7.55
C PHE A 348 -16.00 -6.57 8.40
N GLN A 349 -15.30 -5.61 7.86
CA GLN A 349 -14.16 -4.95 8.50
C GLN A 349 -14.55 -3.54 8.96
N VAL A 350 -14.21 -3.22 10.19
CA VAL A 350 -14.26 -1.87 10.75
C VAL A 350 -12.84 -1.48 11.15
N GLN A 351 -12.33 -0.43 10.54
CA GLN A 351 -10.99 0.05 10.79
C GLN A 351 -11.02 1.53 11.15
N PHE A 352 -10.16 1.92 12.10
CA PHE A 352 -9.95 3.32 12.46
C PHE A 352 -8.48 3.57 12.79
N ALA A 353 -8.04 4.81 12.62
CA ALA A 353 -6.70 5.27 12.98
C ALA A 353 -6.77 6.48 13.91
N ILE A 354 -5.87 6.55 14.88
CA ILE A 354 -5.69 7.67 15.81
C ILE A 354 -4.25 8.13 15.73
N GLY A 355 -4.02 9.44 15.70
CA GLY A 355 -2.67 10.02 15.71
C GLY A 355 -2.08 10.24 14.32
N ALA A 356 -0.76 10.28 14.23
CA ALA A 356 -0.02 10.58 13.01
C ALA A 356 0.10 9.34 12.12
N HIS A 357 -1.00 8.92 11.54
CA HIS A 357 -1.03 7.82 10.57
C HIS A 357 -0.89 8.37 9.15
N GLY A 358 -0.09 7.71 8.30
CA GLY A 358 -0.04 8.00 6.87
C GLY A 358 -1.41 7.77 6.22
N ALA A 359 -1.80 8.61 5.25
CA ALA A 359 -3.02 8.40 4.49
C ALA A 359 -2.98 7.03 3.81
N HIS A 360 -4.11 6.32 3.83
CA HIS A 360 -4.22 5.04 3.13
C HIS A 360 -3.88 5.23 1.64
N PRO A 361 -2.97 4.44 1.05
CA PRO A 361 -2.65 4.53 -0.37
C PRO A 361 -3.79 3.92 -1.19
N PHE A 362 -4.70 4.74 -1.65
CA PHE A 362 -5.73 4.37 -2.64
C PHE A 362 -5.35 4.84 -4.04
#